data_002e6117a60cea3b1a8c4047642c5518
#
_entry.id   002e6117a60cea3b1a8c4047642c5518
#
_cell.length_a   1.000
_cell.length_b   1.000
_cell.length_c   1.000
_cell.angle_alpha   90.00
_cell.angle_beta   90.00
_cell.angle_gamma   90.00
#
_symmetry.space_group_name_H-M   'P 1'
#
loop_
_entity.id
_entity.type
_entity.pdbx_description
1 polymer ?
#
loop_
_entity_poly.entity_id
_entity_poly.type
_entity_poly.pdbx_seq_one_letter_code
_entity_poly.pdbx_strand_id
1 'polypeptide(L)'
;MYRPSPLVRAYCLEEKLQTPAKIYYKFEGNNTSGSHKLNSAIAQAYYAKQQGLKGVTTETGAGQWGTALSMACSYFGLDCKVYIVKVSYEQKPSRRKVMRTYGASVTPSPSMETAVGRKILAEHPGTTGSRRNGITPARTSDWKAESAERRSYRNQSTWFPRPDAHPFLRRGRIARWCRQTY
;
A
#
# COMPACT_ATOMS: atom_id res chain seq x y z
N MET A 1 15.09 3.99 -4.48
CA MET A 1 14.09 3.10 -5.12
C MET A 1 14.78 1.83 -5.60
N TYR A 2 14.07 0.71 -5.66
CA TYR A 2 14.60 -0.57 -6.13
C TYR A 2 14.44 -0.68 -7.65
N ARG A 3 15.27 0.06 -8.36
CA ARG A 3 15.30 0.13 -9.82
C ARG A 3 16.77 0.21 -10.30
N PRO A 4 17.08 -0.40 -11.46
CA PRO A 4 16.20 -1.21 -12.30
C PRO A 4 15.92 -2.60 -11.68
N SER A 5 14.70 -3.13 -11.88
CA SER A 5 14.41 -4.52 -11.53
C SER A 5 14.98 -5.45 -12.63
N PRO A 6 15.46 -6.67 -12.29
CA PRO A 6 16.02 -7.59 -13.27
C PRO A 6 15.00 -7.94 -14.37
N LEU A 7 15.44 -8.01 -15.62
CA LEU A 7 14.69 -8.56 -16.73
C LEU A 7 15.15 -10.01 -16.93
N VAL A 8 14.23 -10.95 -16.73
CA VAL A 8 14.51 -12.39 -16.75
C VAL A 8 13.74 -13.04 -17.89
N ARG A 9 14.40 -13.90 -18.66
CA ARG A 9 13.73 -14.69 -19.70
C ARG A 9 13.09 -15.93 -19.09
N ALA A 10 11.85 -16.20 -19.49
CA ALA A 10 11.04 -17.29 -18.95
C ALA A 10 11.17 -18.56 -19.81
N TYR A 11 12.37 -19.14 -19.89
CA TYR A 11 12.66 -20.32 -20.72
C TYR A 11 11.67 -21.47 -20.48
N CYS A 12 11.44 -21.86 -19.24
CA CYS A 12 10.52 -22.96 -18.91
C CYS A 12 9.08 -22.68 -19.34
N LEU A 13 8.66 -21.39 -19.37
CA LEU A 13 7.33 -21.02 -19.84
C LEU A 13 7.25 -21.09 -21.38
N GLU A 14 8.29 -20.64 -22.08
CA GLU A 14 8.39 -20.75 -23.54
C GLU A 14 8.32 -22.21 -23.98
N GLU A 15 9.07 -23.08 -23.34
CA GLU A 15 9.08 -24.52 -23.60
C GLU A 15 7.71 -25.14 -23.32
N LYS A 16 7.11 -24.85 -22.16
CA LYS A 16 5.78 -25.39 -21.80
C LYS A 16 4.68 -24.96 -22.76
N LEU A 17 4.76 -23.74 -23.27
CA LEU A 17 3.81 -23.19 -24.26
C LEU A 17 4.12 -23.59 -25.69
N GLN A 18 5.25 -24.26 -25.94
CA GLN A 18 5.74 -24.61 -27.30
C GLN A 18 5.67 -23.43 -28.26
N THR A 19 6.05 -22.24 -27.82
CA THR A 19 5.95 -20.99 -28.57
C THR A 19 7.31 -20.54 -29.10
N PRO A 20 7.40 -20.02 -30.34
CA PRO A 20 8.62 -19.37 -30.84
C PRO A 20 8.83 -17.97 -30.20
N ALA A 21 7.85 -17.44 -29.48
CA ALA A 21 7.94 -16.14 -28.85
C ALA A 21 8.90 -16.15 -27.66
N LYS A 22 9.75 -15.12 -27.57
CA LYS A 22 10.64 -14.90 -26.41
C LYS A 22 9.86 -14.17 -25.33
N ILE A 23 9.67 -14.82 -24.17
CA ILE A 23 8.88 -14.30 -23.04
C ILE A 23 9.82 -13.80 -21.97
N TYR A 24 9.63 -12.55 -21.53
CA TYR A 24 10.41 -11.93 -20.46
C TYR A 24 9.49 -11.39 -19.38
N TYR A 25 10.00 -11.36 -18.15
CA TYR A 25 9.31 -10.73 -17.02
C TYR A 25 10.27 -9.87 -16.19
N LYS A 26 9.74 -8.79 -15.62
CA LYS A 26 10.44 -7.96 -14.64
C LYS A 26 10.33 -8.62 -13.26
N PHE A 27 11.46 -9.06 -12.72
CA PHE A 27 11.47 -9.74 -11.43
C PHE A 27 11.45 -8.73 -10.28
N GLU A 28 10.29 -8.53 -9.67
CA GLU A 28 10.09 -7.62 -8.55
C GLU A 28 10.21 -8.29 -7.17
N GLY A 29 10.46 -9.59 -7.12
CA GLY A 29 10.63 -10.35 -5.87
C GLY A 29 11.97 -10.14 -5.18
N ASN A 30 12.93 -9.50 -5.83
CA ASN A 30 14.27 -9.25 -5.29
C ASN A 30 14.37 -8.02 -4.39
N ASN A 31 13.31 -7.23 -4.24
CA ASN A 31 13.31 -6.14 -3.28
C ASN A 31 12.84 -6.60 -1.89
N THR A 32 13.20 -5.83 -0.87
CA THR A 32 12.95 -6.19 0.54
C THR A 32 11.48 -6.33 0.92
N SER A 33 10.55 -5.74 0.19
CA SER A 33 9.10 -5.93 0.41
C SER A 33 8.52 -7.11 -0.38
N GLY A 34 9.32 -7.73 -1.27
CA GLY A 34 8.88 -8.82 -2.13
C GLY A 34 7.85 -8.41 -3.19
N SER A 35 7.72 -7.13 -3.53
CA SER A 35 6.77 -6.69 -4.55
C SER A 35 7.11 -5.30 -5.12
N HIS A 36 6.65 -5.05 -6.37
CA HIS A 36 6.76 -3.75 -7.06
C HIS A 36 6.17 -2.56 -6.27
N LYS A 37 5.28 -2.83 -5.32
CA LYS A 37 4.56 -1.81 -4.53
C LYS A 37 5.48 -0.93 -3.70
N LEU A 38 6.66 -1.43 -3.33
CA LEU A 38 7.62 -0.65 -2.55
C LEU A 38 8.07 0.62 -3.27
N ASN A 39 8.24 0.58 -4.59
CA ASN A 39 8.64 1.78 -5.35
C ASN A 39 7.60 2.89 -5.26
N SER A 40 6.31 2.54 -5.37
CA SER A 40 5.21 3.50 -5.20
C SER A 40 5.09 3.98 -3.75
N ALA A 41 5.27 3.08 -2.78
CA ALA A 41 5.19 3.40 -1.36
C ALA A 41 6.30 4.39 -0.94
N ILE A 42 7.54 4.20 -1.42
CA ILE A 42 8.66 5.12 -1.15
C ILE A 42 8.34 6.53 -1.68
N ALA A 43 7.85 6.64 -2.92
CA ALA A 43 7.49 7.93 -3.49
C ALA A 43 6.38 8.63 -2.68
N GLN A 44 5.36 7.89 -2.29
CA GLN A 44 4.25 8.44 -1.50
C GLN A 44 4.70 8.87 -0.10
N ALA A 45 5.51 8.07 0.59
CA ALA A 45 6.04 8.42 1.89
C ALA A 45 6.98 9.65 1.82
N TYR A 46 7.81 9.74 0.78
CA TYR A 46 8.64 10.92 0.53
C TYR A 46 7.81 12.18 0.39
N TYR A 47 6.78 12.19 -0.46
CA TYR A 47 5.92 13.36 -0.64
C TYR A 47 5.09 13.68 0.62
N ALA A 48 4.65 12.67 1.37
CA ALA A 48 4.00 12.89 2.65
C ALA A 48 4.92 13.63 3.64
N LYS A 49 6.19 13.23 3.69
CA LYS A 49 7.21 13.90 4.51
C LYS A 49 7.47 15.34 4.07
N GLN A 50 7.58 15.57 2.76
CA GLN A 50 7.76 16.93 2.19
C GLN A 50 6.60 17.86 2.52
N GLN A 51 5.40 17.33 2.71
CA GLN A 51 4.21 18.09 3.13
C GLN A 51 4.11 18.31 4.65
N GLY A 52 5.10 17.90 5.41
CA GLY A 52 5.12 18.03 6.85
C GLY A 52 4.15 17.07 7.58
N LEU A 53 3.67 16.01 6.92
CA LEU A 53 2.83 15.02 7.58
C LEU A 53 3.65 14.23 8.61
N LYS A 54 3.05 13.93 9.77
CA LYS A 54 3.66 13.12 10.83
C LYS A 54 3.48 11.63 10.56
N GLY A 55 2.42 11.26 9.83
CA GLY A 55 2.14 9.86 9.55
C GLY A 55 1.13 9.65 8.44
N VAL A 56 0.91 8.39 8.10
CA VAL A 56 0.02 7.95 7.05
C VAL A 56 -0.84 6.79 7.50
N THR A 57 -2.05 6.72 6.97
CA THR A 57 -2.99 5.62 7.21
C THR A 57 -3.32 4.94 5.90
N THR A 58 -3.40 3.63 5.91
CA THR A 58 -3.75 2.85 4.72
C THR A 58 -4.54 1.60 5.04
N GLU A 59 -5.17 1.05 4.01
CA GLU A 59 -5.79 -0.26 4.03
C GLU A 59 -4.99 -1.26 3.16
N THR A 60 -5.10 -2.54 3.48
CA THR A 60 -4.48 -3.60 2.68
C THR A 60 -5.32 -4.88 2.74
N GLY A 61 -5.50 -5.55 1.61
CA GLY A 61 -6.17 -6.84 1.55
C GLY A 61 -5.28 -7.95 2.11
N ALA A 62 -4.34 -8.42 1.31
CA ALA A 62 -3.43 -9.52 1.66
C ALA A 62 -2.15 -9.09 2.40
N GLY A 63 -1.96 -7.81 2.69
CA GLY A 63 -0.83 -7.26 3.44
C GLY A 63 0.36 -6.78 2.61
N GLN A 64 0.41 -7.00 1.31
CA GLN A 64 1.57 -6.57 0.49
C GLN A 64 1.76 -5.06 0.47
N TRP A 65 0.67 -4.30 0.28
CA TRP A 65 0.73 -2.85 0.30
C TRP A 65 1.07 -2.31 1.69
N GLY A 66 0.43 -2.87 2.73
CA GLY A 66 0.74 -2.51 4.12
C GLY A 66 2.22 -2.72 4.45
N THR A 67 2.81 -3.86 4.05
CA THR A 67 4.24 -4.13 4.25
C THR A 67 5.13 -3.10 3.53
N ALA A 68 4.83 -2.80 2.25
CA ALA A 68 5.60 -1.85 1.48
C ALA A 68 5.53 -0.42 2.06
N LEU A 69 4.34 0.00 2.49
CA LEU A 69 4.16 1.32 3.06
C LEU A 69 4.77 1.45 4.46
N SER A 70 4.63 0.43 5.31
CA SER A 70 5.28 0.41 6.64
C SER A 70 6.79 0.58 6.51
N MET A 71 7.40 -0.14 5.57
CA MET A 71 8.81 -0.04 5.27
C MET A 71 9.19 1.35 4.74
N ALA A 72 8.41 1.90 3.81
CA ALA A 72 8.66 3.25 3.29
C ALA A 72 8.53 4.32 4.38
N CYS A 73 7.55 4.21 5.28
CA CYS A 73 7.38 5.13 6.40
C CYS A 73 8.56 5.08 7.37
N SER A 74 9.13 3.90 7.64
CA SER A 74 10.31 3.79 8.49
C SER A 74 11.53 4.51 7.93
N TYR A 75 11.69 4.58 6.60
CA TYR A 75 12.78 5.32 5.95
C TYR A 75 12.69 6.83 6.15
N PHE A 76 11.47 7.36 6.28
CA PHE A 76 11.23 8.81 6.38
C PHE A 76 10.82 9.27 7.79
N GLY A 77 10.82 8.36 8.77
CA GLY A 77 10.40 8.67 10.13
C GLY A 77 8.94 9.13 10.21
N LEU A 78 8.05 8.43 9.48
CA LEU A 78 6.61 8.66 9.49
C LEU A 78 5.90 7.56 10.26
N ASP A 79 4.91 7.92 11.07
CA ASP A 79 4.01 6.95 11.66
C ASP A 79 3.17 6.25 10.58
N CYS A 80 2.90 4.95 10.75
CA CYS A 80 2.11 4.19 9.80
C CYS A 80 1.01 3.40 10.50
N LYS A 81 -0.26 3.64 10.12
CA LYS A 81 -1.41 2.86 10.59
C LYS A 81 -1.99 2.05 9.45
N VAL A 82 -2.01 0.73 9.59
CA VAL A 82 -2.44 -0.20 8.55
C VAL A 82 -3.69 -0.95 8.99
N TYR A 83 -4.75 -0.86 8.21
CA TYR A 83 -5.95 -1.70 8.36
C TYR A 83 -5.86 -2.85 7.37
N ILE A 84 -5.83 -4.08 7.88
CA ILE A 84 -5.75 -5.29 7.06
C ILE A 84 -7.06 -6.08 7.15
N VAL A 85 -7.50 -6.66 6.03
CA VAL A 85 -8.69 -7.52 6.01
C VAL A 85 -8.57 -8.62 7.06
N LYS A 86 -9.61 -8.80 7.91
CA LYS A 86 -9.60 -9.68 9.09
C LYS A 86 -9.12 -11.10 8.78
N VAL A 87 -9.62 -11.73 7.72
CA VAL A 87 -9.17 -13.08 7.33
C VAL A 87 -7.67 -13.13 7.01
N SER A 88 -7.13 -12.09 6.36
CA SER A 88 -5.69 -12.02 6.08
C SER A 88 -4.85 -11.71 7.32
N TYR A 89 -5.40 -10.95 8.26
CA TYR A 89 -4.78 -10.69 9.56
C TYR A 89 -4.56 -11.97 10.36
N GLU A 90 -5.53 -12.89 10.32
CA GLU A 90 -5.48 -14.18 11.02
C GLU A 90 -4.60 -15.19 10.28
N GLN A 91 -4.80 -15.36 8.96
CA GLN A 91 -4.12 -16.39 8.18
C GLN A 91 -2.65 -16.08 7.85
N LYS A 92 -2.25 -14.80 7.92
CA LYS A 92 -0.90 -14.36 7.52
C LYS A 92 -0.16 -13.63 8.65
N PRO A 93 0.13 -14.32 9.76
CA PRO A 93 0.76 -13.70 10.93
C PRO A 93 2.15 -13.14 10.63
N SER A 94 2.91 -13.73 9.69
CA SER A 94 4.22 -13.25 9.27
C SER A 94 4.17 -11.82 8.71
N ARG A 95 3.17 -11.50 7.88
CA ARG A 95 3.03 -10.15 7.32
C ARG A 95 2.73 -9.11 8.38
N ARG A 96 1.89 -9.46 9.35
CA ARG A 96 1.59 -8.61 10.50
C ARG A 96 2.85 -8.33 11.33
N LYS A 97 3.66 -9.38 11.57
CA LYS A 97 4.93 -9.24 12.29
C LYS A 97 5.88 -8.30 11.53
N VAL A 98 6.07 -8.50 10.23
CA VAL A 98 6.93 -7.65 9.40
C VAL A 98 6.49 -6.19 9.41
N MET A 99 5.20 -5.89 9.26
CA MET A 99 4.71 -4.51 9.35
C MET A 99 5.00 -3.87 10.72
N ARG A 100 4.83 -4.63 11.81
CA ARG A 100 5.15 -4.16 13.17
C ARG A 100 6.65 -3.96 13.39
N THR A 101 7.50 -4.79 12.80
CA THR A 101 8.96 -4.63 12.83
C THR A 101 9.39 -3.31 12.20
N TYR A 102 8.67 -2.83 11.17
CA TYR A 102 8.86 -1.49 10.59
C TYR A 102 8.14 -0.36 11.36
N GLY A 103 7.63 -0.62 12.55
CA GLY A 103 7.01 0.39 13.39
C GLY A 103 5.54 0.69 13.09
N ALA A 104 4.90 -0.03 12.17
CA ALA A 104 3.50 0.21 11.85
C ALA A 104 2.55 -0.38 12.90
N SER A 105 1.49 0.36 13.24
CA SER A 105 0.35 -0.20 13.95
C SER A 105 -0.57 -0.93 12.97
N VAL A 106 -0.98 -2.16 13.30
CA VAL A 106 -1.74 -3.02 12.40
C VAL A 106 -3.02 -3.49 13.08
N THR A 107 -4.15 -3.08 12.52
CA THR A 107 -5.50 -3.36 13.03
C THR A 107 -6.28 -4.19 12.01
N PRO A 108 -6.98 -5.26 12.42
CA PRO A 108 -7.88 -5.99 11.53
C PRO A 108 -9.09 -5.13 11.15
N SER A 109 -9.67 -5.37 9.99
CA SER A 109 -10.88 -4.69 9.54
C SER A 109 -11.90 -5.70 8.99
N PRO A 110 -13.13 -5.73 9.58
CA PRO A 110 -13.62 -4.91 10.69
C PRO A 110 -13.04 -5.33 12.05
N SER A 111 -13.03 -4.41 13.03
CA SER A 111 -12.63 -4.70 14.41
C SER A 111 -13.45 -3.88 15.40
N MET A 112 -13.45 -4.30 16.66
CA MET A 112 -14.09 -3.57 17.76
C MET A 112 -13.38 -2.25 18.11
N GLU A 113 -12.15 -2.03 17.61
CA GLU A 113 -11.38 -0.80 17.84
C GLU A 113 -11.98 0.42 17.14
N THR A 114 -12.73 0.21 16.04
CA THR A 114 -13.29 1.29 15.25
C THR A 114 -14.81 1.37 15.36
N ALA A 115 -15.41 2.59 15.37
CA ALA A 115 -16.87 2.77 15.46
C ALA A 115 -17.60 2.05 14.33
N VAL A 116 -17.09 2.16 13.10
CA VAL A 116 -17.70 1.49 11.95
C VAL A 116 -17.46 -0.02 11.99
N GLY A 117 -16.32 -0.46 12.50
CA GLY A 117 -16.05 -1.89 12.72
C GLY A 117 -17.05 -2.49 13.71
N ARG A 118 -17.33 -1.80 14.82
CA ARG A 118 -18.36 -2.21 15.78
C ARG A 118 -19.75 -2.33 15.14
N LYS A 119 -20.15 -1.32 14.33
CA LYS A 119 -21.43 -1.36 13.60
C LYS A 119 -21.52 -2.55 12.65
N ILE A 120 -20.49 -2.77 11.82
CA ILE A 120 -20.44 -3.89 10.88
C ILE A 120 -20.49 -5.24 11.60
N LEU A 121 -19.77 -5.38 12.72
CA LEU A 121 -19.77 -6.62 13.50
C LEU A 121 -21.09 -6.86 14.24
N ALA A 122 -21.81 -5.80 14.61
CA ALA A 122 -23.16 -5.91 15.16
C ALA A 122 -24.19 -6.38 14.12
N GLU A 123 -24.10 -5.85 12.89
CA GLU A 123 -24.98 -6.24 11.78
C GLU A 123 -24.61 -7.62 11.19
N HIS A 124 -23.31 -7.93 11.14
CA HIS A 124 -22.75 -9.15 10.53
C HIS A 124 -21.65 -9.78 11.38
N PRO A 125 -21.97 -10.47 12.49
CA PRO A 125 -20.95 -10.99 13.43
C PRO A 125 -19.93 -11.95 12.81
N GLY A 126 -20.34 -12.73 11.79
CA GLY A 126 -19.50 -13.72 11.10
C GLY A 126 -18.69 -13.18 9.91
N THR A 127 -18.65 -11.87 9.68
CA THR A 127 -17.98 -11.33 8.51
C THR A 127 -16.46 -11.54 8.56
N THR A 128 -15.89 -12.04 7.46
CA THR A 128 -14.45 -12.22 7.27
C THR A 128 -13.73 -10.91 6.91
N GLY A 129 -14.48 -9.84 6.74
CA GLY A 129 -14.00 -8.55 6.27
C GLY A 129 -13.84 -8.49 4.76
N SER A 130 -13.86 -7.29 4.24
CA SER A 130 -13.57 -7.01 2.83
C SER A 130 -12.77 -5.72 2.71
N ARG A 131 -12.14 -5.49 1.54
CA ARG A 131 -11.45 -4.22 1.26
C ARG A 131 -12.42 -3.04 1.33
N ARG A 132 -13.68 -3.23 0.90
CA ARG A 132 -14.72 -2.17 0.97
C ARG A 132 -15.02 -1.80 2.42
N ASN A 133 -15.10 -2.78 3.31
CA ASN A 133 -15.37 -2.56 4.74
C ASN A 133 -14.19 -1.93 5.48
N GLY A 134 -12.96 -2.04 4.97
CA GLY A 134 -11.77 -1.39 5.52
C GLY A 134 -11.58 0.06 5.08
N ILE A 135 -12.08 0.40 3.89
CA ILE A 135 -11.89 1.74 3.31
C ILE A 135 -12.85 2.77 3.92
N THR A 136 -14.11 2.41 4.14
CA THR A 136 -15.13 3.32 4.63
C THR A 136 -14.88 3.78 6.07
N PRO A 137 -14.47 2.91 7.01
CA PRO A 137 -14.18 3.31 8.39
C PRO A 137 -12.98 4.23 8.56
N ALA A 138 -11.92 3.98 7.80
CA ALA A 138 -10.70 4.78 7.91
C ALA A 138 -10.85 6.20 7.34
N ARG A 139 -11.88 6.44 6.52
CA ARG A 139 -12.04 7.71 5.79
C ARG A 139 -12.86 8.78 6.51
N THR A 140 -13.78 8.44 7.41
CA THR A 140 -14.81 9.42 7.76
C THR A 140 -15.13 9.66 9.23
N SER A 141 -15.04 8.69 10.15
CA SER A 141 -15.51 8.92 11.51
C SER A 141 -14.46 8.82 12.60
N ASP A 142 -13.71 7.74 12.64
CA ASP A 142 -12.74 7.50 13.71
C ASP A 142 -11.50 8.41 13.55
N TRP A 143 -11.21 8.81 12.33
CA TRP A 143 -10.21 9.80 11.98
C TRP A 143 -10.56 11.21 12.50
N LYS A 144 -11.83 11.63 12.44
CA LYS A 144 -12.24 12.97 12.91
C LYS A 144 -12.23 13.07 14.43
N ALA A 145 -12.55 12.01 15.14
CA ALA A 145 -12.55 12.00 16.62
C ALA A 145 -11.11 12.00 17.20
N GLU A 146 -10.19 11.23 16.59
CA GLU A 146 -8.77 11.21 16.99
C GLU A 146 -7.98 12.42 16.43
N SER A 147 -8.46 13.05 15.37
CA SER A 147 -7.76 14.09 14.61
C SER A 147 -8.01 15.53 15.09
N ALA A 148 -8.84 15.76 16.07
CA ALA A 148 -8.88 17.08 16.73
C ALA A 148 -7.50 17.43 17.32
N GLU A 149 -6.73 16.43 17.76
CA GLU A 149 -5.35 16.58 18.22
C GLU A 149 -4.26 16.28 17.17
N ARG A 150 -4.58 15.56 16.08
CA ARG A 150 -3.60 15.08 15.09
C ARG A 150 -3.98 15.43 13.65
N ARG A 151 -3.94 16.71 13.29
CA ARG A 151 -4.17 17.17 11.90
C ARG A 151 -3.16 16.67 10.85
N SER A 152 -2.33 15.68 11.17
CA SER A 152 -1.16 15.31 10.38
C SER A 152 -1.23 13.98 9.64
N TYR A 153 -2.32 13.21 9.73
CA TYR A 153 -2.46 11.96 9.00
C TYR A 153 -3.32 12.14 7.75
N ARG A 154 -2.91 11.62 6.62
CA ARG A 154 -3.68 11.63 5.37
C ARG A 154 -3.84 10.20 4.82
N ASN A 155 -5.07 9.84 4.42
CA ASN A 155 -5.32 8.57 3.76
C ASN A 155 -4.76 8.61 2.32
N GLN A 156 -3.83 7.71 2.00
CA GLN A 156 -3.16 7.68 0.71
C GLN A 156 -4.00 7.11 -0.44
N SER A 157 -5.13 6.45 -0.15
CA SER A 157 -6.02 5.96 -1.22
C SER A 157 -6.66 7.07 -2.06
N THR A 158 -6.57 8.33 -1.60
CA THR A 158 -7.06 9.53 -2.33
C THR A 158 -5.93 10.33 -2.99
N TRP A 159 -4.70 9.83 -2.93
CA TRP A 159 -3.52 10.60 -3.30
C TRP A 159 -3.00 10.30 -4.71
N PHE A 160 -3.86 10.41 -5.68
CA PHE A 160 -3.42 10.85 -6.99
C PHE A 160 -3.73 12.36 -7.06
N PRO A 161 -2.71 13.23 -7.14
CA PRO A 161 -2.97 14.62 -7.46
C PRO A 161 -3.78 14.63 -8.75
N ARG A 162 -4.84 15.43 -8.79
CA ARG A 162 -5.57 15.63 -10.05
C ARG A 162 -4.55 15.96 -11.13
N PRO A 163 -4.68 15.43 -12.35
CA PRO A 163 -3.71 15.64 -13.42
C PRO A 163 -3.40 17.11 -13.73
N ASP A 164 -4.24 18.01 -13.29
CA ASP A 164 -4.20 19.46 -13.47
C ASP A 164 -3.40 20.20 -12.37
N ALA A 165 -3.13 19.54 -11.22
CA ALA A 165 -2.48 20.19 -10.08
C ALA A 165 -0.94 20.15 -10.10
N HIS A 166 -0.31 19.42 -11.03
CA HIS A 166 1.15 19.32 -11.10
C HIS A 166 1.66 19.50 -12.53
N PRO A 167 2.57 20.44 -12.81
CA PRO A 167 3.08 20.71 -14.16
C PRO A 167 3.80 19.52 -14.82
N PHE A 168 4.17 18.49 -14.04
CA PHE A 168 4.82 17.27 -14.53
C PHE A 168 3.85 16.16 -15.00
N LEU A 169 2.54 16.29 -14.72
CA LEU A 169 1.55 15.24 -15.03
C LEU A 169 0.70 15.54 -16.28
N ARG A 170 1.06 16.55 -17.09
CA ARG A 170 0.43 16.71 -18.40
C ARG A 170 0.71 15.47 -19.26
N ARG A 171 -0.38 14.87 -19.76
CA ARG A 171 -0.38 13.75 -20.70
C ARG A 171 0.68 13.98 -21.80
N GLY A 172 1.68 13.15 -21.89
CA GLY A 172 2.78 13.24 -22.85
C GLY A 172 4.19 13.26 -22.27
N ARG A 173 4.38 13.63 -21.00
CA ARG A 173 5.72 13.62 -20.38
C ARG A 173 6.04 12.31 -19.66
N ILE A 174 5.05 11.58 -19.16
CA ILE A 174 5.26 10.22 -18.61
C ILE A 174 5.72 9.27 -19.71
N ALA A 175 5.11 9.34 -20.89
CA ALA A 175 5.53 8.53 -22.03
C ALA A 175 6.93 8.90 -22.56
N ARG A 176 7.38 10.13 -22.35
CA ARG A 176 8.72 10.59 -22.75
C ARG A 176 9.76 10.20 -21.70
N TRP A 177 9.42 10.27 -20.42
CA TRP A 177 10.28 9.84 -19.32
C TRP A 177 10.51 8.32 -19.34
N CYS A 178 9.47 7.52 -19.63
CA CYS A 178 9.62 6.07 -19.85
C CYS A 178 10.49 5.73 -21.07
N ARG A 179 10.59 6.59 -22.07
CA ARG A 179 11.44 6.38 -23.27
C ARG A 179 12.89 6.81 -23.10
N GLN A 180 13.21 7.62 -22.11
CA GLN A 180 14.58 8.07 -21.83
C GLN A 180 15.30 7.24 -20.76
N THR A 181 14.59 6.33 -20.09
CA THR A 181 15.13 5.49 -19.01
C THR A 181 15.17 4.00 -19.37
N TYR A 182 14.96 3.64 -20.65
CA TYR A 182 15.12 2.26 -21.15
C TYR A 182 16.01 2.24 -22.39
#